data_e5147961cdd3d74b7bed50ab2e7b0b8a
#
_entry.id   e5147961cdd3d74b7bed50ab2e7b0b8a
#
_cell.length_a   1.000
_cell.length_b   1.000
_cell.length_c   1.000
_cell.angle_alpha   90.00
_cell.angle_beta   90.00
_cell.angle_gamma   90.00
#
_symmetry.space_group_name_H-M   'P 1'
#
loop_
_entity.id
_entity.type
_entity.pdbx_description
1 polymer ?
#
loop_
_entity_poly.entity_id
_entity_poly.type
_entity_poly.pdbx_seq_one_letter_code
_entity_poly.pdbx_strand_id
1 'polypeptide(L)'
;MKKIDCIIAGAGLAGFAAAVGASAAGAKVLLLDSMPCVGGTAVYTITPVLSGWRKAEWCTGVGQILSDKLRKNNACFWSNTCKILAHEDQLQRAMLEVLQDHGVEMLFNAPLCGVKRSQDRIESVTVTTSGGLLELGANTFVDATGSAALSVLAGAETVIPDDEVSMTKTLMFKVRNVKGFDRDEVRSLFKEHVGEFPVRIQNSFMGLPLPETGEVLLNLTAVTGNAADPDVFSAMYGELFAQIDPIMEFMRRNIPCFSEAVVTKVAPVVGVRYTRSVRGLCRIEMDDLFNQKMTSEPVAFCSDYIGGHYVKKYESPWGAKVVGDPAVPYGAIRARGVSNLLTAGRIIDIDPRAVTAIRLAAQCIGTGQAAGIAAALGVPDYQTLYAELDRQNCMQWLKDVKNKSV
;
A
#
# COMPACT_ATOMS: atom_id res chain seq x y z
N MET A 1 1.25 17.16 28.26
CA MET A 1 1.31 16.19 27.15
C MET A 1 2.76 15.77 26.93
N LYS A 2 3.02 14.49 26.64
CA LYS A 2 4.36 14.05 26.24
C LYS A 2 4.74 14.77 24.94
N LYS A 3 6.00 15.20 24.83
CA LYS A 3 6.50 15.81 23.60
C LYS A 3 6.61 14.73 22.52
N ILE A 4 5.82 14.83 21.46
CA ILE A 4 5.86 13.98 20.28
C ILE A 4 6.74 14.67 19.24
N ASP A 5 7.70 13.95 18.66
CA ASP A 5 8.57 14.50 17.61
C ASP A 5 7.94 14.33 16.23
N CYS A 6 7.30 13.19 15.99
CA CYS A 6 6.69 12.87 14.72
C CYS A 6 5.30 12.23 14.87
N ILE A 7 4.30 12.77 14.17
CA ILE A 7 2.98 12.15 14.00
C ILE A 7 2.89 11.50 12.63
N ILE A 8 2.52 10.22 12.60
CA ILE A 8 2.30 9.45 11.38
C ILE A 8 0.83 9.09 11.28
N ALA A 9 0.18 9.54 10.23
CA ALA A 9 -1.22 9.30 9.96
C ALA A 9 -1.39 8.15 8.97
N GLY A 10 -2.12 7.10 9.39
CA GLY A 10 -2.32 5.86 8.63
C GLY A 10 -1.40 4.74 9.07
N ALA A 11 -1.96 3.65 9.60
CA ALA A 11 -1.24 2.48 10.12
C ALA A 11 -1.21 1.30 9.13
N GLY A 12 -1.26 1.58 7.81
CA GLY A 12 -0.97 0.60 6.77
C GLY A 12 0.52 0.31 6.67
N LEU A 13 0.95 -0.47 5.68
CA LEU A 13 2.37 -0.85 5.52
C LEU A 13 3.32 0.36 5.44
N ALA A 14 2.90 1.45 4.80
CA ALA A 14 3.71 2.66 4.70
C ALA A 14 3.86 3.37 6.06
N GLY A 15 2.76 3.57 6.78
CA GLY A 15 2.81 4.21 8.10
C GLY A 15 3.46 3.34 9.17
N PHE A 16 3.25 2.03 9.11
CA PHE A 16 4.00 1.06 9.91
C PHE A 16 5.51 1.23 9.72
N ALA A 17 5.96 1.21 8.47
CA ALA A 17 7.38 1.34 8.15
C ALA A 17 7.93 2.73 8.51
N ALA A 18 7.13 3.79 8.35
CA ALA A 18 7.49 5.13 8.78
C ALA A 18 7.67 5.20 10.30
N ALA A 19 6.77 4.58 11.06
CA ALA A 19 6.84 4.59 12.52
C ALA A 19 8.07 3.84 13.06
N VAL A 20 8.36 2.67 12.50
CA VAL A 20 9.54 1.88 12.86
C VAL A 20 10.82 2.64 12.47
N GLY A 21 10.90 3.17 11.24
CA GLY A 21 12.06 3.92 10.76
C GLY A 21 12.34 5.18 11.56
N ALA A 22 11.29 5.95 11.89
CA ALA A 22 11.41 7.15 12.71
C ALA A 22 11.84 6.84 14.16
N SER A 23 11.25 5.81 14.77
CA SER A 23 11.64 5.38 16.12
C SER A 23 13.08 4.87 16.15
N ALA A 24 13.52 4.09 15.15
CA ALA A 24 14.90 3.63 15.02
C ALA A 24 15.90 4.78 14.78
N ALA A 25 15.44 5.93 14.27
CA ALA A 25 16.20 7.17 14.19
C ALA A 25 16.15 8.03 15.48
N GLY A 26 15.53 7.52 16.55
CA GLY A 26 15.51 8.13 17.88
C GLY A 26 14.33 9.08 18.15
N ALA A 27 13.37 9.21 17.23
CA ALA A 27 12.21 10.08 17.43
C ALA A 27 11.15 9.43 18.35
N LYS A 28 10.44 10.26 19.11
CA LYS A 28 9.19 9.89 19.79
C LYS A 28 8.05 9.94 18.80
N VAL A 29 7.51 8.78 18.46
CA VAL A 29 6.54 8.60 17.39
C VAL A 29 5.15 8.33 17.95
N LEU A 30 4.16 9.03 17.40
CA LEU A 30 2.75 8.67 17.52
C LEU A 30 2.23 8.22 16.15
N LEU A 31 1.83 6.96 16.05
CA LEU A 31 1.13 6.39 14.90
C LEU A 31 -0.38 6.43 15.16
N LEU A 32 -1.15 7.06 14.27
CA LEU A 32 -2.60 7.13 14.39
C LEU A 32 -3.32 6.59 13.14
N ASP A 33 -4.49 5.99 13.37
CA ASP A 33 -5.34 5.50 12.27
C ASP A 33 -6.83 5.63 12.64
N SER A 34 -7.65 5.80 11.62
CA SER A 34 -9.12 5.73 11.75
C SER A 34 -9.64 4.31 11.99
N MET A 35 -8.86 3.29 11.62
CA MET A 35 -9.17 1.88 11.81
C MET A 35 -8.85 1.42 13.25
N PRO A 36 -9.43 0.30 13.71
CA PRO A 36 -9.28 -0.17 15.09
C PRO A 36 -7.91 -0.78 15.39
N CYS A 37 -7.08 -1.04 14.38
CA CYS A 37 -5.74 -1.62 14.53
C CYS A 37 -4.88 -1.35 13.29
N VAL A 38 -3.62 -1.78 13.34
CA VAL A 38 -2.68 -1.73 12.21
C VAL A 38 -3.07 -2.63 11.05
N GLY A 39 -2.51 -2.38 9.88
CA GLY A 39 -2.58 -3.27 8.72
C GLY A 39 -3.05 -2.60 7.43
N GLY A 40 -3.91 -1.58 7.53
CA GLY A 40 -4.44 -0.88 6.37
C GLY A 40 -4.98 -1.82 5.29
N THR A 41 -4.74 -1.51 4.02
CA THR A 41 -5.22 -2.31 2.89
C THR A 41 -4.74 -3.78 2.97
N ALA A 42 -3.50 -4.05 3.39
CA ALA A 42 -2.97 -5.42 3.42
C ALA A 42 -3.79 -6.36 4.34
N VAL A 43 -4.28 -5.85 5.46
CA VAL A 43 -5.07 -6.63 6.42
C VAL A 43 -6.56 -6.52 6.12
N TYR A 44 -7.09 -5.30 6.02
CA TYR A 44 -8.54 -5.08 5.95
C TYR A 44 -9.16 -5.45 4.59
N THR A 45 -8.39 -5.53 3.51
CA THR A 45 -8.87 -6.13 2.25
C THR A 45 -8.53 -7.61 2.13
N ILE A 46 -8.11 -8.27 3.24
CA ILE A 46 -7.75 -9.68 3.29
C ILE A 46 -6.74 -10.11 2.22
N THR A 47 -5.74 -9.25 1.94
CA THR A 47 -4.72 -9.49 0.91
C THR A 47 -3.52 -10.22 1.53
N PRO A 48 -3.35 -11.53 1.35
CA PRO A 48 -2.31 -12.32 2.03
C PRO A 48 -0.94 -12.19 1.37
N VAL A 49 -0.80 -11.36 0.35
CA VAL A 49 0.41 -11.28 -0.48
C VAL A 49 1.10 -9.94 -0.30
N LEU A 50 2.26 -9.95 0.33
CA LEU A 50 3.20 -8.83 0.29
C LEU A 50 4.13 -9.04 -0.90
N SER A 51 4.11 -8.13 -1.86
CA SER A 51 4.85 -8.23 -3.12
C SER A 51 5.60 -6.93 -3.44
N GLY A 52 6.34 -6.93 -4.55
CA GLY A 52 7.04 -5.75 -5.06
C GLY A 52 8.55 -5.80 -4.90
N TRP A 53 9.10 -6.79 -4.20
CA TRP A 53 10.56 -7.02 -4.21
C TRP A 53 10.98 -7.57 -5.56
N ARG A 54 11.93 -6.90 -6.20
CA ARG A 54 12.51 -7.35 -7.48
C ARG A 54 13.46 -8.53 -7.28
N LYS A 55 14.08 -8.59 -6.09
CA LYS A 55 14.90 -9.68 -5.59
C LYS A 55 14.62 -9.89 -4.11
N ALA A 56 14.79 -11.12 -3.61
CA ALA A 56 14.59 -11.44 -2.20
C ALA A 56 15.58 -10.66 -1.31
N GLU A 57 16.81 -10.45 -1.77
CA GLU A 57 17.89 -9.75 -1.08
C GLU A 57 17.59 -8.25 -0.89
N TRP A 58 16.62 -7.70 -1.62
CA TRP A 58 16.19 -6.32 -1.48
C TRP A 58 15.10 -6.14 -0.40
N CYS A 59 14.68 -7.23 0.24
CA CYS A 59 13.84 -7.18 1.43
C CYS A 59 14.71 -6.86 2.66
N THR A 60 15.04 -5.59 2.82
CA THR A 60 15.94 -5.08 3.87
C THR A 60 15.23 -4.05 4.75
N GLY A 61 15.90 -3.52 5.76
CA GLY A 61 15.32 -2.55 6.68
C GLY A 61 14.07 -3.07 7.37
N VAL A 62 13.02 -2.26 7.41
CA VAL A 62 11.72 -2.64 8.04
C VAL A 62 11.07 -3.82 7.34
N GLY A 63 11.27 -3.98 6.04
CA GLY A 63 10.80 -5.16 5.30
C GLY A 63 11.39 -6.46 5.85
N GLN A 64 12.68 -6.48 6.15
CA GLN A 64 13.36 -7.62 6.77
C GLN A 64 12.87 -7.85 8.20
N ILE A 65 12.74 -6.79 9.01
CA ILE A 65 12.24 -6.89 10.40
C ILE A 65 10.86 -7.55 10.41
N LEU A 66 9.94 -7.10 9.55
CA LEU A 66 8.60 -7.68 9.44
C LEU A 66 8.65 -9.14 8.96
N SER A 67 9.46 -9.45 7.94
CA SER A 67 9.64 -10.80 7.42
C SER A 67 10.16 -11.76 8.50
N ASP A 68 11.16 -11.33 9.28
CA ASP A 68 11.74 -12.14 10.34
C ASP A 68 10.75 -12.38 11.50
N LYS A 69 9.96 -11.35 11.84
CA LYS A 69 8.89 -11.50 12.83
C LYS A 69 7.84 -12.53 12.37
N LEU A 70 7.39 -12.45 11.11
CA LEU A 70 6.46 -13.41 10.51
C LEU A 70 7.03 -14.84 10.49
N ARG A 71 8.30 -15.00 10.13
CA ARG A 71 8.99 -16.31 10.15
C ARG A 71 9.09 -16.89 11.56
N LYS A 72 9.48 -16.05 12.53
CA LYS A 72 9.56 -16.45 13.95
C LYS A 72 8.21 -16.95 14.48
N ASN A 73 7.12 -16.38 13.99
CA ASN A 73 5.76 -16.78 14.34
C ASN A 73 5.23 -17.95 13.50
N ASN A 74 6.04 -18.56 12.62
CA ASN A 74 5.62 -19.56 11.61
C ASN A 74 4.44 -19.09 10.76
N ALA A 75 4.40 -17.79 10.44
CA ALA A 75 3.25 -17.11 9.86
C ALA A 75 3.44 -16.73 8.40
N CYS A 76 4.56 -17.07 7.78
CA CYS A 76 4.82 -16.76 6.38
C CYS A 76 5.72 -17.77 5.69
N PHE A 77 5.65 -17.79 4.36
CA PHE A 77 6.61 -18.47 3.49
C PHE A 77 6.94 -17.59 2.30
N TRP A 78 8.21 -17.64 1.89
CA TRP A 78 8.65 -17.04 0.65
C TRP A 78 8.19 -17.89 -0.53
N SER A 79 7.57 -17.25 -1.52
CA SER A 79 7.40 -17.87 -2.82
C SER A 79 8.64 -17.65 -3.68
N ASN A 80 8.83 -18.47 -4.71
CA ASN A 80 9.91 -18.31 -5.71
C ASN A 80 9.82 -16.98 -6.49
N THR A 81 8.80 -16.16 -6.24
CA THR A 81 8.50 -14.90 -6.93
C THR A 81 8.75 -13.67 -6.06
N CYS A 82 9.64 -13.76 -5.06
CA CYS A 82 9.95 -12.63 -4.15
C CYS A 82 8.71 -12.04 -3.48
N LYS A 83 7.83 -12.89 -2.99
CA LYS A 83 6.60 -12.52 -2.27
C LYS A 83 6.59 -13.16 -0.90
N ILE A 84 6.10 -12.42 0.08
CA ILE A 84 5.78 -12.95 1.40
C ILE A 84 4.29 -13.28 1.38
N LEU A 85 3.94 -14.51 1.72
CA LEU A 85 2.56 -14.91 1.96
C LEU A 85 2.35 -14.97 3.47
N ALA A 86 1.35 -14.26 3.96
CA ALA A 86 0.97 -14.26 5.37
C ALA A 86 -0.53 -14.05 5.48
N HIS A 87 -1.18 -14.83 6.35
CA HIS A 87 -2.58 -14.60 6.68
C HIS A 87 -2.75 -13.21 7.30
N GLU A 88 -3.88 -12.54 7.05
CA GLU A 88 -4.11 -11.16 7.49
C GLU A 88 -3.97 -10.98 9.00
N ASP A 89 -4.47 -11.92 9.81
CA ASP A 89 -4.40 -11.85 11.28
C ASP A 89 -2.96 -11.99 11.76
N GLN A 90 -2.17 -12.86 11.12
CA GLN A 90 -0.76 -13.04 11.45
C GLN A 90 0.08 -11.84 11.04
N LEU A 91 -0.24 -11.22 9.90
CA LEU A 91 0.39 -9.99 9.46
C LEU A 91 0.10 -8.85 10.45
N GLN A 92 -1.16 -8.69 10.84
CA GLN A 92 -1.59 -7.68 11.81
C GLN A 92 -0.87 -7.84 13.14
N ARG A 93 -0.82 -9.07 13.66
CA ARG A 93 -0.10 -9.40 14.89
C ARG A 93 1.38 -9.06 14.79
N ALA A 94 2.05 -9.50 13.72
CA ALA A 94 3.48 -9.23 13.52
C ALA A 94 3.78 -7.72 13.44
N MET A 95 2.95 -6.95 12.73
CA MET A 95 3.10 -5.49 12.68
C MET A 95 2.93 -4.85 14.07
N LEU A 96 1.92 -5.27 14.84
CA LEU A 96 1.68 -4.75 16.18
C LEU A 96 2.86 -5.05 17.11
N GLU A 97 3.35 -6.28 17.12
CA GLU A 97 4.51 -6.68 17.92
C GLU A 97 5.77 -5.87 17.56
N VAL A 98 6.04 -5.67 16.27
CA VAL A 98 7.19 -4.85 15.82
C VAL A 98 7.06 -3.40 16.29
N LEU A 99 5.88 -2.79 16.21
CA LEU A 99 5.66 -1.42 16.69
C LEU A 99 5.88 -1.30 18.21
N GLN A 100 5.42 -2.30 18.98
CA GLN A 100 5.64 -2.38 20.43
C GLN A 100 7.11 -2.55 20.76
N ASP A 101 7.82 -3.46 20.06
CA ASP A 101 9.27 -3.68 20.23
C ASP A 101 10.10 -2.39 19.98
N HIS A 102 9.58 -1.48 19.14
CA HIS A 102 10.21 -0.17 18.84
C HIS A 102 9.67 0.98 19.71
N GLY A 103 8.78 0.72 20.67
CA GLY A 103 8.25 1.74 21.58
C GLY A 103 7.39 2.81 20.89
N VAL A 104 6.76 2.48 19.76
CA VAL A 104 5.86 3.39 19.04
C VAL A 104 4.57 3.57 19.82
N GLU A 105 4.20 4.83 20.14
CA GLU A 105 2.88 5.13 20.69
C GLU A 105 1.82 5.03 19.58
N MET A 106 0.67 4.41 19.88
CA MET A 106 -0.38 4.12 18.89
C MET A 106 -1.71 4.68 19.35
N LEU A 107 -2.47 5.28 18.41
CA LEU A 107 -3.82 5.78 18.64
C LEU A 107 -4.72 5.33 17.48
N PHE A 108 -5.59 4.38 17.77
CA PHE A 108 -6.54 3.82 16.80
C PHE A 108 -7.97 4.34 17.03
N ASN A 109 -8.88 4.08 16.08
CA ASN A 109 -10.23 4.67 16.07
C ASN A 109 -10.17 6.19 16.23
N ALA A 110 -9.20 6.83 15.57
CA ALA A 110 -8.89 8.24 15.69
C ALA A 110 -8.84 8.91 14.30
N PRO A 111 -9.96 8.99 13.57
CA PRO A 111 -10.01 9.66 12.28
C PRO A 111 -9.59 11.13 12.42
N LEU A 112 -8.74 11.58 11.47
CA LEU A 112 -8.36 12.97 11.32
C LEU A 112 -9.60 13.80 10.95
N CYS A 113 -9.79 14.93 11.61
CA CYS A 113 -10.90 15.85 11.35
C CYS A 113 -10.47 17.31 11.21
N GLY A 114 -9.19 17.64 11.49
CA GLY A 114 -8.68 18.99 11.35
C GLY A 114 -7.17 19.08 11.37
N VAL A 115 -6.65 20.17 10.82
CA VAL A 115 -5.23 20.55 10.85
C VAL A 115 -5.14 22.03 11.16
N LYS A 116 -4.30 22.38 12.14
CA LYS A 116 -3.91 23.76 12.39
C LYS A 116 -2.55 23.99 11.73
N ARG A 117 -2.48 25.02 10.91
CA ARG A 117 -1.30 25.36 10.11
C ARG A 117 -0.95 26.84 10.31
N SER A 118 0.34 27.12 10.41
CA SER A 118 0.88 28.47 10.37
C SER A 118 1.87 28.57 9.22
N GLN A 119 1.61 29.48 8.29
CA GLN A 119 2.37 29.60 7.03
C GLN A 119 2.48 28.29 6.27
N ASP A 120 3.69 27.77 6.10
CA ASP A 120 3.99 26.52 5.40
C ASP A 120 4.18 25.32 6.34
N ARG A 121 3.82 25.43 7.65
CA ARG A 121 4.02 24.38 8.65
C ARG A 121 2.73 23.96 9.34
N ILE A 122 2.55 22.67 9.52
CA ILE A 122 1.53 22.10 10.40
C ILE A 122 2.01 22.29 11.85
N GLU A 123 1.12 22.84 12.68
CA GLU A 123 1.34 22.97 14.13
C GLU A 123 0.74 21.77 14.88
N SER A 124 -0.49 21.39 14.50
CA SER A 124 -1.22 20.28 15.13
C SER A 124 -2.23 19.65 14.17
N VAL A 125 -2.62 18.43 14.52
CA VAL A 125 -3.74 17.73 13.92
C VAL A 125 -4.84 17.52 14.96
N THR A 126 -6.09 17.51 14.53
CA THR A 126 -7.24 17.18 15.38
C THR A 126 -7.79 15.84 14.94
N VAL A 127 -8.02 14.95 15.89
CA VAL A 127 -8.67 13.65 15.70
C VAL A 127 -9.95 13.56 16.53
N THR A 128 -10.90 12.75 16.07
CA THR A 128 -12.05 12.37 16.90
C THR A 128 -11.73 11.06 17.62
N THR A 129 -12.19 10.95 18.87
CA THR A 129 -12.08 9.75 19.69
C THR A 129 -13.40 9.53 20.42
N SER A 130 -13.58 8.38 21.08
CA SER A 130 -14.74 8.15 21.96
C SER A 130 -14.80 9.14 23.12
N GLY A 131 -13.69 9.78 23.48
CA GLY A 131 -13.61 10.83 24.50
C GLY A 131 -13.82 12.25 23.97
N GLY A 132 -14.11 12.43 22.67
CA GLY A 132 -14.25 13.73 22.02
C GLY A 132 -13.08 14.09 21.12
N LEU A 133 -12.93 15.40 20.85
CA LEU A 133 -11.84 15.92 20.02
C LEU A 133 -10.54 15.96 20.80
N LEU A 134 -9.47 15.55 20.15
CA LEU A 134 -8.12 15.59 20.69
C LEU A 134 -7.19 16.32 19.71
N GLU A 135 -6.54 17.41 20.16
CA GLU A 135 -5.53 18.13 19.41
C GLU A 135 -4.13 17.60 19.75
N LEU A 136 -3.33 17.29 18.73
CA LEU A 136 -2.03 16.64 18.83
C LEU A 136 -0.99 17.43 18.04
N GLY A 137 0.04 17.96 18.70
CA GLY A 137 1.14 18.69 18.10
C GLY A 137 2.39 17.83 17.93
N ALA A 138 3.16 18.09 16.87
CA ALA A 138 4.46 17.48 16.63
C ALA A 138 5.37 18.42 15.81
N ASN A 139 6.65 18.08 15.72
CA ASN A 139 7.61 18.84 14.90
C ASN A 139 7.41 18.54 13.41
N THR A 140 7.10 17.27 13.07
CA THR A 140 6.96 16.76 11.71
C THR A 140 5.78 15.81 11.58
N PHE A 141 5.29 15.66 10.36
CA PHE A 141 4.11 14.86 10.05
C PHE A 141 4.35 13.98 8.82
N VAL A 142 3.83 12.76 8.85
CA VAL A 142 3.85 11.85 7.70
C VAL A 142 2.42 11.47 7.35
N ASP A 143 2.00 11.74 6.10
CA ASP A 143 0.76 11.22 5.55
C ASP A 143 1.00 9.85 4.89
N ALA A 144 0.54 8.80 5.55
CA ALA A 144 0.53 7.42 5.07
C ALA A 144 -0.90 6.85 4.99
N THR A 145 -1.93 7.73 4.96
CA THR A 145 -3.35 7.35 4.99
C THR A 145 -3.81 6.60 3.74
N GLY A 146 -3.03 6.66 2.66
CA GLY A 146 -3.35 6.05 1.37
C GLY A 146 -4.49 6.74 0.60
N SER A 147 -5.13 7.74 1.20
CA SER A 147 -6.12 8.65 0.59
C SER A 147 -5.66 10.10 0.59
N ALA A 148 -4.48 10.40 1.15
CA ALA A 148 -3.94 11.74 1.37
C ALA A 148 -4.80 12.60 2.33
N ALA A 149 -5.44 11.97 3.32
CA ALA A 149 -6.36 12.66 4.20
C ALA A 149 -5.68 13.79 5.00
N LEU A 150 -4.49 13.54 5.55
CA LEU A 150 -3.73 14.57 6.26
C LEU A 150 -3.32 15.72 5.33
N SER A 151 -2.85 15.38 4.13
CA SER A 151 -2.40 16.35 3.13
C SER A 151 -3.55 17.25 2.66
N VAL A 152 -4.74 16.68 2.44
CA VAL A 152 -5.95 17.45 2.09
C VAL A 152 -6.33 18.40 3.20
N LEU A 153 -6.39 17.94 4.45
CA LEU A 153 -6.71 18.78 5.61
C LEU A 153 -5.67 19.88 5.84
N ALA A 154 -4.41 19.61 5.50
CA ALA A 154 -3.32 20.59 5.55
C ALA A 154 -3.34 21.58 4.38
N GLY A 155 -4.24 21.42 3.40
CA GLY A 155 -4.30 22.27 2.20
C GLY A 155 -3.12 22.07 1.24
N ALA A 156 -2.47 20.91 1.27
CA ALA A 156 -1.46 20.54 0.28
C ALA A 156 -2.12 20.28 -1.09
N GLU A 157 -1.42 20.63 -2.17
CA GLU A 157 -1.91 20.37 -3.53
C GLU A 157 -2.01 18.88 -3.80
N THR A 158 -3.17 18.42 -4.27
CA THR A 158 -3.41 17.01 -4.62
C THR A 158 -3.94 16.87 -6.04
N VAL A 159 -3.72 15.69 -6.63
CA VAL A 159 -4.21 15.35 -7.97
C VAL A 159 -5.04 14.07 -7.88
N ILE A 160 -6.30 14.17 -8.29
CA ILE A 160 -7.20 13.04 -8.49
C ILE A 160 -7.07 12.61 -9.95
N PRO A 161 -6.86 11.34 -10.25
CA PRO A 161 -6.77 10.87 -11.63
C PRO A 161 -8.14 10.94 -12.32
N ASP A 162 -8.13 11.15 -13.63
CA ASP A 162 -9.33 10.96 -14.45
C ASP A 162 -9.83 9.50 -14.37
N ASP A 163 -11.13 9.29 -14.57
CA ASP A 163 -11.74 7.97 -14.49
C ASP A 163 -11.12 6.97 -15.49
N GLU A 164 -10.63 7.44 -16.62
CA GLU A 164 -9.99 6.59 -17.64
C GLU A 164 -8.69 5.94 -17.15
N VAL A 165 -7.93 6.62 -16.29
CA VAL A 165 -6.69 6.13 -15.69
C VAL A 165 -6.88 5.64 -14.24
N SER A 166 -8.10 5.75 -13.71
CA SER A 166 -8.44 5.27 -12.38
C SER A 166 -8.52 3.75 -12.36
N MET A 167 -7.76 3.13 -11.46
CA MET A 167 -7.85 1.68 -11.25
C MET A 167 -9.19 1.30 -10.63
N THR A 168 -9.70 0.11 -11.00
CA THR A 168 -10.90 -0.45 -10.38
C THR A 168 -10.71 -0.66 -8.88
N LYS A 169 -11.81 -0.52 -8.15
CA LYS A 169 -11.93 -0.86 -6.73
C LYS A 169 -12.50 -2.27 -6.66
N THR A 170 -12.21 -2.99 -5.59
CA THR A 170 -12.55 -4.41 -5.47
C THR A 170 -12.95 -4.75 -4.04
N LEU A 171 -13.78 -5.75 -3.88
CA LEU A 171 -14.10 -6.38 -2.60
C LEU A 171 -13.66 -7.84 -2.69
N MET A 172 -12.58 -8.19 -2.03
CA MET A 172 -12.09 -9.57 -2.03
C MET A 172 -12.90 -10.42 -1.09
N PHE A 173 -13.01 -11.71 -1.41
CA PHE A 173 -13.69 -12.66 -0.56
C PHE A 173 -13.01 -14.02 -0.60
N LYS A 174 -13.19 -14.81 0.47
CA LYS A 174 -12.66 -16.18 0.59
C LYS A 174 -13.78 -17.19 0.43
N VAL A 175 -13.43 -18.31 -0.16
CA VAL A 175 -14.31 -19.48 -0.32
C VAL A 175 -13.61 -20.74 0.16
N ARG A 176 -14.38 -21.70 0.67
CA ARG A 176 -13.92 -23.05 1.00
C ARG A 176 -14.69 -24.10 0.20
N ASN A 177 -14.40 -25.38 0.42
CA ASN A 177 -14.93 -26.51 -0.33
C ASN A 177 -14.55 -26.48 -1.82
N VAL A 178 -13.38 -25.94 -2.12
CA VAL A 178 -12.79 -26.02 -3.47
C VAL A 178 -11.90 -27.26 -3.49
N LYS A 179 -12.28 -28.24 -4.34
CA LYS A 179 -11.63 -29.55 -4.38
C LYS A 179 -10.71 -29.69 -5.59
N GLY A 180 -9.43 -30.00 -5.36
CA GLY A 180 -8.48 -30.24 -6.46
C GLY A 180 -8.18 -28.96 -7.27
N PHE A 181 -7.95 -27.85 -6.56
CA PHE A 181 -7.64 -26.57 -7.23
C PHE A 181 -6.32 -26.65 -8.01
N ASP A 182 -6.42 -26.64 -9.33
CA ASP A 182 -5.30 -26.41 -10.24
C ASP A 182 -5.44 -25.03 -10.88
N ARG A 183 -4.41 -24.20 -10.75
CA ARG A 183 -4.48 -22.81 -11.20
C ARG A 183 -4.58 -22.68 -12.71
N ASP A 184 -3.87 -23.52 -13.44
CA ASP A 184 -3.79 -23.40 -14.90
C ASP A 184 -5.07 -23.95 -15.54
N GLU A 185 -5.62 -25.02 -14.98
CA GLU A 185 -6.94 -25.53 -15.36
C GLU A 185 -8.04 -24.50 -15.09
N VAL A 186 -8.08 -23.93 -13.87
CA VAL A 186 -9.07 -22.90 -13.51
C VAL A 186 -8.97 -21.68 -14.43
N ARG A 187 -7.76 -21.24 -14.77
CA ARG A 187 -7.55 -20.12 -15.71
C ARG A 187 -8.02 -20.45 -17.12
N SER A 188 -7.78 -21.67 -17.58
CA SER A 188 -8.22 -22.12 -18.90
C SER A 188 -9.74 -22.13 -19.00
N LEU A 189 -10.42 -22.78 -18.05
CA LEU A 189 -11.88 -22.82 -17.99
C LEU A 189 -12.51 -21.44 -17.80
N PHE A 190 -11.93 -20.60 -16.95
CA PHE A 190 -12.41 -19.22 -16.79
C PHE A 190 -12.31 -18.43 -18.09
N LYS A 191 -11.21 -18.59 -18.83
CA LYS A 191 -11.00 -17.92 -20.13
C LYS A 191 -11.99 -18.42 -21.19
N GLU A 192 -12.30 -19.69 -21.19
CA GLU A 192 -13.29 -20.31 -22.12
C GLU A 192 -14.67 -19.70 -21.90
N HIS A 193 -15.09 -19.51 -20.67
CA HIS A 193 -16.40 -18.99 -20.30
C HIS A 193 -16.45 -17.49 -19.95
N VAL A 194 -15.36 -16.75 -20.16
CA VAL A 194 -15.26 -15.33 -19.72
C VAL A 194 -16.35 -14.42 -20.32
N GLY A 195 -16.90 -14.78 -21.47
CA GLY A 195 -18.02 -14.05 -22.10
C GLY A 195 -19.32 -14.07 -21.29
N GLU A 196 -19.49 -15.05 -20.41
CA GLU A 196 -20.64 -15.19 -19.50
C GLU A 196 -20.37 -14.62 -18.09
N PHE A 197 -19.15 -14.16 -17.84
CA PHE A 197 -18.75 -13.67 -16.52
C PHE A 197 -19.50 -12.37 -16.17
N PRO A 198 -20.15 -12.27 -14.98
CA PRO A 198 -21.05 -11.16 -14.68
C PRO A 198 -20.36 -9.81 -14.48
N VAL A 199 -19.04 -9.81 -14.25
CA VAL A 199 -18.25 -8.60 -14.06
C VAL A 199 -17.43 -8.28 -15.30
N ARG A 200 -17.85 -7.30 -16.07
CA ARG A 200 -17.27 -6.98 -17.41
C ARG A 200 -15.82 -6.51 -17.41
N ILE A 201 -15.25 -6.21 -16.25
CA ILE A 201 -13.92 -5.62 -16.13
C ILE A 201 -12.82 -6.69 -15.97
N GLN A 202 -13.19 -7.91 -15.61
CA GLN A 202 -12.26 -9.00 -15.36
C GLN A 202 -12.16 -9.93 -16.59
N ASN A 203 -10.99 -9.91 -17.24
CA ASN A 203 -10.69 -10.78 -18.36
C ASN A 203 -9.83 -11.99 -17.97
N SER A 204 -9.47 -12.13 -16.71
CA SER A 204 -8.63 -13.22 -16.22
C SER A 204 -8.99 -13.62 -14.80
N PHE A 205 -8.88 -14.90 -14.52
CA PHE A 205 -9.09 -15.42 -13.17
C PHE A 205 -8.02 -14.90 -12.21
N MET A 206 -8.46 -14.31 -11.09
CA MET A 206 -7.61 -13.86 -10.00
C MET A 206 -8.02 -14.54 -8.70
N GLY A 207 -7.43 -15.68 -8.44
CA GLY A 207 -7.61 -16.43 -7.21
C GLY A 207 -6.28 -16.93 -6.67
N LEU A 208 -6.21 -17.09 -5.36
CA LEU A 208 -5.05 -17.58 -4.64
C LEU A 208 -5.48 -18.66 -3.63
N PRO A 209 -5.01 -19.91 -3.78
CA PRO A 209 -5.22 -20.93 -2.77
C PRO A 209 -4.45 -20.58 -1.50
N LEU A 210 -5.07 -20.83 -0.35
CA LEU A 210 -4.53 -20.64 1.00
C LEU A 210 -4.45 -22.02 1.67
N PRO A 211 -3.35 -22.77 1.48
CA PRO A 211 -3.25 -24.16 1.92
C PRO A 211 -3.48 -24.35 3.43
N GLU A 212 -3.08 -23.37 4.26
CA GLU A 212 -3.18 -23.44 5.72
C GLU A 212 -4.63 -23.46 6.20
N THR A 213 -5.52 -22.78 5.48
CA THR A 213 -6.95 -22.70 5.85
C THR A 213 -7.85 -23.55 4.97
N GLY A 214 -7.31 -24.11 3.88
CA GLY A 214 -8.09 -24.83 2.88
C GLY A 214 -9.05 -23.92 2.10
N GLU A 215 -8.80 -22.61 2.10
CA GLU A 215 -9.60 -21.61 1.41
C GLU A 215 -8.95 -21.19 0.10
N VAL A 216 -9.75 -20.59 -0.78
CA VAL A 216 -9.28 -19.84 -1.95
C VAL A 216 -9.73 -18.39 -1.81
N LEU A 217 -8.79 -17.46 -1.87
CA LEU A 217 -9.08 -16.04 -1.96
C LEU A 217 -9.44 -15.70 -3.40
N LEU A 218 -10.52 -14.96 -3.60
CA LEU A 218 -10.98 -14.48 -4.91
C LEU A 218 -10.95 -12.94 -4.96
N ASN A 219 -10.34 -12.40 -6.03
CA ASN A 219 -10.31 -10.98 -6.36
C ASN A 219 -10.98 -10.79 -7.72
N LEU A 220 -12.29 -10.99 -7.78
CA LEU A 220 -13.08 -11.05 -9.00
C LEU A 220 -14.15 -9.97 -9.13
N THR A 221 -14.43 -9.22 -8.04
CA THR A 221 -15.33 -8.07 -8.09
C THR A 221 -14.62 -6.84 -8.63
N ALA A 222 -15.35 -5.93 -9.25
CA ALA A 222 -14.78 -4.67 -9.71
C ALA A 222 -15.84 -3.59 -9.91
N VAL A 223 -15.54 -2.38 -9.47
CA VAL A 223 -16.28 -1.15 -9.80
C VAL A 223 -15.31 -0.04 -10.18
N THR A 224 -15.82 0.97 -10.86
CA THR A 224 -15.10 2.20 -11.21
C THR A 224 -15.64 3.38 -10.41
N GLY A 225 -15.07 4.54 -10.60
CA GLY A 225 -15.52 5.78 -9.97
C GLY A 225 -14.47 6.39 -9.04
N ASN A 226 -14.70 7.63 -8.68
CA ASN A 226 -13.79 8.41 -7.84
C ASN A 226 -13.95 8.06 -6.36
N ALA A 227 -13.02 7.29 -5.79
CA ALA A 227 -13.02 6.95 -4.36
C ALA A 227 -12.69 8.14 -3.43
N ALA A 228 -12.43 9.33 -3.97
CA ALA A 228 -12.32 10.56 -3.17
C ALA A 228 -13.67 11.26 -2.95
N ASP A 229 -14.67 10.89 -3.72
CA ASP A 229 -16.05 11.35 -3.55
C ASP A 229 -16.75 10.47 -2.50
N PRO A 230 -17.26 11.02 -1.40
CA PRO A 230 -17.84 10.23 -0.32
C PRO A 230 -19.12 9.49 -0.72
N ASP A 231 -19.96 10.07 -1.59
CA ASP A 231 -21.20 9.45 -2.02
C ASP A 231 -20.89 8.27 -2.97
N VAL A 232 -19.99 8.48 -3.93
CA VAL A 232 -19.52 7.45 -4.86
C VAL A 232 -18.85 6.31 -4.08
N PHE A 233 -17.96 6.63 -3.13
CA PHE A 233 -17.27 5.63 -2.33
C PHE A 233 -18.23 4.82 -1.44
N SER A 234 -19.23 5.48 -0.84
CA SER A 234 -20.23 4.82 0.01
C SER A 234 -21.08 3.81 -0.76
N ALA A 235 -21.41 4.11 -2.03
CA ALA A 235 -22.17 3.19 -2.89
C ALA A 235 -21.34 1.96 -3.31
N MET A 236 -20.01 2.10 -3.46
CA MET A 236 -19.14 1.04 -3.98
C MET A 236 -19.19 -0.27 -3.19
N TYR A 237 -19.34 -0.20 -1.86
CA TYR A 237 -19.40 -1.42 -1.05
C TYR A 237 -20.60 -2.28 -1.40
N GLY A 238 -21.80 -1.68 -1.48
CA GLY A 238 -23.03 -2.36 -1.86
C GLY A 238 -22.97 -2.94 -3.28
N GLU A 239 -22.45 -2.16 -4.24
CA GLU A 239 -22.31 -2.60 -5.63
C GLU A 239 -21.33 -3.80 -5.75
N LEU A 240 -20.19 -3.76 -5.07
CA LEU A 240 -19.21 -4.82 -5.06
C LEU A 240 -19.73 -6.07 -4.35
N PHE A 241 -20.45 -5.89 -3.24
CA PHE A 241 -21.04 -6.99 -2.48
C PHE A 241 -22.10 -7.74 -3.31
N ALA A 242 -22.92 -7.00 -4.04
CA ALA A 242 -23.95 -7.56 -4.92
C ALA A 242 -23.39 -8.39 -6.09
N GLN A 243 -22.11 -8.23 -6.43
CA GLN A 243 -21.44 -9.04 -7.46
C GLN A 243 -21.06 -10.45 -6.98
N ILE A 244 -20.98 -10.69 -5.66
CA ILE A 244 -20.43 -11.94 -5.11
C ILE A 244 -21.28 -13.15 -5.52
N ASP A 245 -22.59 -13.09 -5.32
CA ASP A 245 -23.49 -14.22 -5.62
C ASP A 245 -23.49 -14.59 -7.13
N PRO A 246 -23.66 -13.63 -8.08
CA PRO A 246 -23.52 -13.92 -9.50
C PRO A 246 -22.15 -14.49 -9.90
N ILE A 247 -21.06 -14.00 -9.29
CA ILE A 247 -19.72 -14.56 -9.48
C ILE A 247 -19.67 -16.02 -9.02
N MET A 248 -20.21 -16.30 -7.84
CA MET A 248 -20.22 -17.67 -7.30
C MET A 248 -21.10 -18.63 -8.09
N GLU A 249 -22.24 -18.17 -8.63
CA GLU A 249 -23.05 -18.94 -9.55
C GLU A 249 -22.28 -19.29 -10.83
N PHE A 250 -21.59 -18.31 -11.42
CA PHE A 250 -20.72 -18.55 -12.58
C PHE A 250 -19.61 -19.55 -12.26
N MET A 251 -18.90 -19.38 -11.14
CA MET A 251 -17.80 -20.25 -10.73
C MET A 251 -18.26 -21.70 -10.52
N ARG A 252 -19.37 -21.89 -9.81
CA ARG A 252 -19.93 -23.24 -9.56
C ARG A 252 -20.40 -23.94 -10.82
N ARG A 253 -20.98 -23.20 -11.78
CA ARG A 253 -21.49 -23.74 -13.04
C ARG A 253 -20.39 -24.14 -14.01
N ASN A 254 -19.35 -23.31 -14.14
CA ASN A 254 -18.40 -23.41 -15.23
C ASN A 254 -17.03 -23.99 -14.80
N ILE A 255 -16.74 -24.08 -13.49
CA ILE A 255 -15.43 -24.51 -12.99
C ILE A 255 -15.63 -25.61 -11.96
N PRO A 256 -15.42 -26.89 -12.34
CA PRO A 256 -15.81 -28.06 -11.53
C PRO A 256 -15.28 -28.05 -10.10
N CYS A 257 -14.03 -27.62 -9.86
CA CYS A 257 -13.46 -27.58 -8.51
C CYS A 257 -14.18 -26.61 -7.57
N PHE A 258 -15.00 -25.67 -8.08
CA PHE A 258 -15.83 -24.74 -7.31
C PHE A 258 -17.29 -25.21 -7.14
N SER A 259 -17.70 -26.35 -7.66
CA SER A 259 -19.11 -26.79 -7.63
C SER A 259 -19.77 -26.75 -6.25
N GLU A 260 -19.03 -27.02 -5.19
CA GLU A 260 -19.49 -27.02 -3.79
C GLU A 260 -18.96 -25.82 -2.99
N ALA A 261 -18.33 -24.84 -3.67
CA ALA A 261 -17.70 -23.72 -3.00
C ALA A 261 -18.72 -22.82 -2.28
N VAL A 262 -18.37 -22.43 -1.04
CA VAL A 262 -19.17 -21.52 -0.21
C VAL A 262 -18.30 -20.34 0.24
N VAL A 263 -18.90 -19.14 0.27
CA VAL A 263 -18.24 -17.94 0.77
C VAL A 263 -18.07 -18.05 2.29
N THR A 264 -16.86 -17.82 2.78
CA THR A 264 -16.52 -17.89 4.21
C THR A 264 -16.21 -16.53 4.81
N LYS A 265 -15.68 -15.61 4.01
CA LYS A 265 -15.31 -14.26 4.47
C LYS A 265 -15.40 -13.29 3.30
N VAL A 266 -15.95 -12.11 3.55
CA VAL A 266 -15.89 -10.95 2.66
C VAL A 266 -15.04 -9.88 3.33
N ALA A 267 -14.20 -9.18 2.58
CA ALA A 267 -13.39 -8.11 3.12
C ALA A 267 -14.29 -7.02 3.75
N PRO A 268 -13.96 -6.52 4.95
CA PRO A 268 -14.78 -5.50 5.61
C PRO A 268 -14.67 -4.11 4.98
N VAL A 269 -13.70 -3.91 4.08
CA VAL A 269 -13.47 -2.62 3.42
C VAL A 269 -13.22 -2.79 1.92
N VAL A 270 -13.59 -1.77 1.16
CA VAL A 270 -13.29 -1.71 -0.27
C VAL A 270 -11.80 -1.57 -0.49
N GLY A 271 -11.25 -2.41 -1.35
CA GLY A 271 -9.85 -2.36 -1.79
C GLY A 271 -9.64 -1.23 -2.81
N VAL A 272 -9.20 -0.09 -2.35
CA VAL A 272 -8.86 1.07 -3.18
C VAL A 272 -7.37 1.03 -3.50
N ARG A 273 -7.04 0.90 -4.79
CA ARG A 273 -5.65 0.85 -5.26
C ARG A 273 -5.01 2.23 -5.35
N TYR A 274 -5.79 3.21 -5.75
CA TYR A 274 -5.36 4.61 -5.90
C TYR A 274 -6.55 5.56 -5.76
N THR A 275 -6.35 6.66 -5.04
CA THR A 275 -7.34 7.72 -4.85
C THR A 275 -6.83 9.02 -5.44
N ARG A 276 -5.68 9.49 -4.97
CA ARG A 276 -5.00 10.73 -5.39
C ARG A 276 -3.52 10.68 -5.04
N SER A 277 -2.72 11.54 -5.66
CA SER A 277 -1.36 11.84 -5.23
C SER A 277 -1.28 13.24 -4.64
N VAL A 278 -0.29 13.43 -3.78
CA VAL A 278 0.09 14.74 -3.21
C VAL A 278 1.23 15.29 -4.05
N ARG A 279 1.15 16.55 -4.47
CA ARG A 279 2.25 17.19 -5.20
C ARG A 279 3.49 17.28 -4.34
N GLY A 280 4.57 16.72 -4.85
CA GLY A 280 5.89 16.74 -4.24
C GLY A 280 6.76 17.88 -4.79
N LEU A 281 7.99 17.96 -4.29
CA LEU A 281 9.02 18.84 -4.85
C LEU A 281 9.52 18.37 -6.22
N CYS A 282 9.38 17.08 -6.51
CA CYS A 282 9.51 16.50 -7.85
C CYS A 282 8.47 15.41 -8.03
N ARG A 283 8.26 14.99 -9.28
CA ARG A 283 7.29 13.96 -9.65
C ARG A 283 7.98 12.80 -10.35
N ILE A 284 7.47 11.59 -10.17
CA ILE A 284 7.86 10.43 -10.96
C ILE A 284 6.98 10.41 -12.21
N GLU A 285 7.58 10.57 -13.38
CA GLU A 285 6.86 10.49 -14.63
C GLU A 285 6.88 9.06 -15.19
N MET A 286 5.90 8.75 -16.06
CA MET A 286 5.84 7.43 -16.69
C MET A 286 7.13 7.10 -17.45
N ASP A 287 7.71 8.08 -18.13
CA ASP A 287 8.93 7.93 -18.92
C ASP A 287 10.16 7.61 -18.05
N ASP A 288 10.20 8.06 -16.80
CA ASP A 288 11.30 7.73 -15.87
C ASP A 288 11.42 6.23 -15.61
N LEU A 289 10.29 5.50 -15.72
CA LEU A 289 10.24 4.07 -15.50
C LEU A 289 10.81 3.24 -16.68
N PHE A 290 10.95 3.84 -17.86
CA PHE A 290 11.44 3.17 -19.08
C PHE A 290 12.79 3.66 -19.56
N ASN A 291 13.24 4.84 -19.14
CA ASN A 291 14.46 5.48 -19.65
C ASN A 291 15.73 5.13 -18.89
N GLN A 292 15.68 4.14 -17.98
CA GLN A 292 16.81 3.65 -17.16
C GLN A 292 17.54 4.74 -16.36
N LYS A 293 16.97 5.92 -16.23
CA LYS A 293 17.59 7.04 -15.56
C LYS A 293 17.39 6.95 -14.05
N MET A 294 18.46 6.69 -13.33
CA MET A 294 18.45 6.77 -11.88
C MET A 294 18.24 8.22 -11.43
N THR A 295 17.34 8.44 -10.48
CA THR A 295 17.18 9.76 -9.84
C THR A 295 18.41 10.15 -9.03
N SER A 296 18.63 11.46 -8.84
CA SER A 296 19.77 11.99 -8.08
C SER A 296 19.70 11.70 -6.58
N GLU A 297 18.50 11.56 -6.03
CA GLU A 297 18.24 11.40 -4.58
C GLU A 297 17.31 10.19 -4.31
N PRO A 298 17.74 8.96 -4.64
CA PRO A 298 16.90 7.78 -4.52
C PRO A 298 16.69 7.38 -3.05
N VAL A 299 15.43 7.17 -2.64
CA VAL A 299 15.08 6.76 -1.28
C VAL A 299 14.42 5.37 -1.22
N ALA A 300 13.84 4.90 -2.33
CA ALA A 300 13.27 3.58 -2.46
C ALA A 300 13.31 3.14 -3.93
N PHE A 301 13.28 1.84 -4.20
CA PHE A 301 13.17 1.32 -5.57
C PHE A 301 11.72 1.24 -6.03
N CYS A 302 11.48 1.41 -7.33
CA CYS A 302 10.20 1.11 -7.96
C CYS A 302 10.06 -0.39 -8.27
N SER A 303 8.85 -0.91 -8.35
CA SER A 303 8.63 -2.29 -8.79
C SER A 303 9.01 -2.43 -10.27
N ASP A 304 9.27 -3.68 -10.71
CA ASP A 304 9.57 -4.02 -12.11
C ASP A 304 8.32 -4.24 -12.95
N TYR A 305 7.15 -3.97 -12.38
CA TYR A 305 5.86 -4.27 -12.99
C TYR A 305 5.02 -3.01 -13.12
N ILE A 306 4.60 -2.73 -14.35
CA ILE A 306 3.57 -1.76 -14.65
C ILE A 306 2.34 -2.52 -15.12
N GLY A 307 1.29 -2.44 -14.36
CA GLY A 307 0.04 -3.08 -14.70
C GLY A 307 -1.00 -2.72 -13.67
N GLY A 308 -2.26 -2.76 -14.06
CA GLY A 308 -3.34 -2.40 -13.16
C GLY A 308 -4.65 -3.01 -13.61
N HIS A 309 -5.61 -2.99 -12.72
CA HIS A 309 -6.98 -3.33 -13.02
C HIS A 309 -7.69 -2.08 -13.54
N TYR A 310 -7.64 -1.83 -14.86
CA TYR A 310 -8.26 -0.68 -15.51
C TYR A 310 -9.53 -1.11 -16.26
N VAL A 311 -10.48 -0.19 -16.39
CA VAL A 311 -11.78 -0.43 -17.07
C VAL A 311 -11.63 -0.61 -18.56
N LYS A 312 -10.78 0.17 -19.19
CA LYS A 312 -10.45 0.06 -20.60
C LYS A 312 -9.07 -0.56 -20.74
N LYS A 313 -8.87 -1.38 -21.81
CA LYS A 313 -7.52 -1.59 -22.29
C LYS A 313 -6.97 -0.20 -22.64
N TYR A 314 -6.39 0.43 -21.66
CA TYR A 314 -5.44 1.47 -21.95
C TYR A 314 -4.46 0.83 -22.93
N GLU A 315 -4.03 1.53 -23.94
CA GLU A 315 -2.78 1.23 -24.64
C GLU A 315 -1.59 1.47 -23.69
N SER A 316 -1.81 1.18 -22.45
CA SER A 316 -0.80 1.06 -21.42
C SER A 316 0.05 -0.12 -21.82
N PRO A 317 1.36 -0.07 -21.65
CA PRO A 317 2.24 -1.22 -21.77
C PRO A 317 1.94 -2.22 -20.64
N TRP A 318 0.74 -2.79 -20.66
CA TRP A 318 0.26 -3.80 -19.71
C TRP A 318 1.23 -4.98 -19.73
N GLY A 319 1.88 -5.26 -18.61
CA GLY A 319 2.91 -6.27 -18.51
C GLY A 319 4.26 -5.85 -19.07
N ALA A 320 4.44 -4.58 -19.46
CA ALA A 320 5.75 -4.08 -19.79
C ALA A 320 6.63 -4.13 -18.53
N LYS A 321 7.76 -4.78 -18.66
CA LYS A 321 8.79 -4.71 -17.64
C LYS A 321 9.33 -3.27 -17.62
N VAL A 322 9.38 -2.72 -16.43
CA VAL A 322 10.18 -1.54 -16.17
C VAL A 322 11.63 -1.83 -16.57
N VAL A 323 12.21 -0.97 -17.38
CA VAL A 323 13.58 -1.15 -17.86
C VAL A 323 14.52 -0.47 -16.88
N GLY A 324 15.64 -1.13 -16.56
CA GLY A 324 16.60 -0.62 -15.57
C GLY A 324 16.08 -0.73 -14.13
N ASP A 325 16.60 0.11 -13.27
CA ASP A 325 16.33 0.12 -11.83
C ASP A 325 15.83 1.51 -11.37
N PRO A 326 14.63 1.97 -11.81
CA PRO A 326 14.10 3.26 -11.44
C PRO A 326 13.83 3.33 -9.93
N ALA A 327 13.92 4.53 -9.39
CA ALA A 327 13.81 4.77 -7.98
C ALA A 327 12.87 5.94 -7.67
N VAL A 328 12.35 5.95 -6.45
CA VAL A 328 11.58 7.06 -5.89
C VAL A 328 12.55 8.13 -5.42
N PRO A 329 12.49 9.35 -5.97
CA PRO A 329 13.32 10.46 -5.50
C PRO A 329 12.82 11.03 -4.18
N TYR A 330 13.73 11.54 -3.36
CA TYR A 330 13.38 12.17 -2.07
C TYR A 330 12.34 13.30 -2.23
N GLY A 331 12.46 14.10 -3.28
CA GLY A 331 11.51 15.18 -3.54
C GLY A 331 10.07 14.70 -3.78
N ALA A 332 9.84 13.47 -4.25
CA ALA A 332 8.49 12.95 -4.49
C ALA A 332 7.72 12.61 -3.20
N ILE A 333 8.43 12.43 -2.09
CA ILE A 333 7.83 12.19 -0.76
C ILE A 333 7.75 13.45 0.11
N ARG A 334 8.21 14.60 -0.37
CA ARG A 334 8.15 15.90 0.33
C ARG A 334 7.00 16.73 -0.21
N ALA A 335 5.97 17.00 0.61
CA ALA A 335 4.80 17.76 0.16
C ALA A 335 5.17 19.19 -0.22
N ARG A 336 4.78 19.62 -1.43
CA ARG A 336 4.99 20.99 -1.88
C ARG A 336 4.15 21.95 -1.05
N GLY A 337 4.75 23.04 -0.59
CA GLY A 337 4.07 24.10 0.15
C GLY A 337 3.72 23.74 1.60
N VAL A 338 4.21 22.59 2.13
CA VAL A 338 4.09 22.23 3.54
C VAL A 338 5.42 21.63 4.02
N SER A 339 6.27 22.46 4.62
CA SER A 339 7.69 22.18 4.84
C SER A 339 7.96 21.04 5.83
N ASN A 340 7.03 20.72 6.72
CA ASN A 340 7.15 19.64 7.71
C ASN A 340 6.20 18.47 7.47
N LEU A 341 5.69 18.33 6.23
CA LEU A 341 4.84 17.21 5.80
C LEU A 341 5.56 16.34 4.78
N LEU A 342 5.63 15.04 5.09
CA LEU A 342 6.08 14.00 4.18
C LEU A 342 4.90 13.11 3.81
N THR A 343 5.01 12.44 2.67
CA THR A 343 4.02 11.48 2.17
C THR A 343 4.65 10.12 1.96
N ALA A 344 3.86 9.05 2.09
CA ALA A 344 4.37 7.69 1.93
C ALA A 344 3.34 6.75 1.28
N GLY A 345 3.84 5.72 0.62
CA GLY A 345 3.00 4.73 -0.05
C GLY A 345 2.40 5.25 -1.35
N ARG A 346 1.16 4.86 -1.64
CA ARG A 346 0.52 5.10 -2.94
C ARG A 346 0.11 6.55 -3.24
N ILE A 347 0.33 7.48 -2.31
CA ILE A 347 -0.07 8.90 -2.43
C ILE A 347 1.06 9.85 -2.79
N ILE A 348 2.30 9.36 -2.92
CA ILE A 348 3.45 10.19 -3.32
C ILE A 348 3.25 10.75 -4.73
N ASP A 349 4.03 11.78 -5.10
CA ASP A 349 3.86 12.44 -6.42
C ASP A 349 4.35 11.56 -7.57
N ILE A 350 3.40 11.02 -8.32
CA ILE A 350 3.63 10.12 -9.44
C ILE A 350 2.58 10.32 -10.53
N ASP A 351 2.94 10.07 -11.78
CA ASP A 351 1.96 9.92 -12.87
C ASP A 351 0.95 8.83 -12.51
N PRO A 352 -0.37 9.11 -12.54
CA PRO A 352 -1.40 8.12 -12.21
C PRO A 352 -1.28 6.79 -12.98
N ARG A 353 -0.76 6.84 -14.22
CA ARG A 353 -0.53 5.65 -15.05
C ARG A 353 0.60 4.76 -14.52
N ALA A 354 1.53 5.36 -13.77
CA ALA A 354 2.72 4.73 -13.22
C ALA A 354 2.52 4.21 -11.77
N VAL A 355 1.38 4.48 -11.14
CA VAL A 355 1.16 4.23 -9.70
C VAL A 355 1.42 2.78 -9.27
N THR A 356 1.30 1.80 -10.17
CA THR A 356 1.62 0.39 -9.87
C THR A 356 3.09 0.22 -9.49
N ALA A 357 3.99 1.06 -10.00
CA ALA A 357 5.41 0.98 -9.68
C ALA A 357 5.74 1.33 -8.22
N ILE A 358 4.82 2.00 -7.50
CA ILE A 358 5.10 2.47 -6.13
C ILE A 358 4.10 2.00 -5.07
N ARG A 359 3.02 1.30 -5.44
CA ARG A 359 1.92 0.96 -4.51
C ARG A 359 2.01 -0.44 -3.90
N LEU A 360 2.93 -1.28 -4.35
CA LEU A 360 3.08 -2.64 -3.82
C LEU A 360 3.72 -2.60 -2.41
N ALA A 361 3.66 -3.72 -1.70
CA ALA A 361 4.08 -3.77 -0.30
C ALA A 361 5.53 -3.29 -0.09
N ALA A 362 6.47 -3.76 -0.92
CA ALA A 362 7.87 -3.38 -0.83
C ALA A 362 8.08 -1.86 -0.99
N GLN A 363 7.39 -1.23 -1.95
CA GLN A 363 7.48 0.20 -2.21
C GLN A 363 6.80 1.03 -1.12
N CYS A 364 5.65 0.55 -0.62
CA CYS A 364 5.00 1.18 0.53
C CYS A 364 5.89 1.15 1.78
N ILE A 365 6.55 0.02 2.05
CA ILE A 365 7.49 -0.13 3.16
C ILE A 365 8.72 0.78 2.93
N GLY A 366 9.33 0.75 1.75
CA GLY A 366 10.52 1.55 1.43
C GLY A 366 10.27 3.05 1.53
N THR A 367 9.22 3.55 0.89
CA THR A 367 8.83 4.98 0.97
C THR A 367 8.39 5.38 2.37
N GLY A 368 7.71 4.47 3.08
CA GLY A 368 7.32 4.68 4.48
C GLY A 368 8.54 4.84 5.38
N GLN A 369 9.48 3.91 5.34
CA GLN A 369 10.69 3.97 6.14
C GLN A 369 11.49 5.25 5.84
N ALA A 370 11.64 5.60 4.55
CA ALA A 370 12.34 6.83 4.16
C ALA A 370 11.63 8.10 4.68
N ALA A 371 10.31 8.18 4.57
CA ALA A 371 9.53 9.30 5.09
C ALA A 371 9.62 9.41 6.61
N GLY A 372 9.55 8.28 7.32
CA GLY A 372 9.68 8.24 8.78
C GLY A 372 11.05 8.71 9.26
N ILE A 373 12.13 8.21 8.65
CA ILE A 373 13.51 8.65 8.95
C ILE A 373 13.66 10.14 8.66
N ALA A 374 13.21 10.61 7.50
CA ALA A 374 13.27 12.02 7.16
C ALA A 374 12.49 12.90 8.15
N ALA A 375 11.32 12.44 8.61
CA ALA A 375 10.54 13.13 9.64
C ALA A 375 11.28 13.20 10.98
N ALA A 376 11.88 12.09 11.43
CA ALA A 376 12.66 12.04 12.66
C ALA A 376 13.84 13.02 12.66
N LEU A 377 14.47 13.20 11.50
CA LEU A 377 15.60 14.10 11.30
C LEU A 377 15.19 15.54 10.96
N GLY A 378 13.88 15.89 11.00
CA GLY A 378 13.39 17.25 10.75
C GLY A 378 13.42 17.66 9.26
N VAL A 379 13.23 16.71 8.34
CA VAL A 379 13.28 16.90 6.88
C VAL A 379 14.65 17.40 6.40
N PRO A 380 15.70 16.61 6.59
CA PRO A 380 17.09 17.00 6.34
C PRO A 380 17.40 17.11 4.83
N ASP A 381 18.63 17.53 4.51
CA ASP A 381 19.19 17.31 3.17
C ASP A 381 19.36 15.81 2.88
N TYR A 382 19.54 15.50 1.58
CA TYR A 382 19.61 14.11 1.15
C TYR A 382 20.83 13.35 1.71
N GLN A 383 21.97 13.99 1.91
CA GLN A 383 23.17 13.32 2.40
C GLN A 383 22.98 12.83 3.84
N THR A 384 22.38 13.68 4.67
CA THR A 384 22.01 13.34 6.04
C THR A 384 20.97 12.22 6.08
N LEU A 385 19.95 12.30 5.22
CA LEU A 385 18.94 11.24 5.09
C LEU A 385 19.56 9.91 4.62
N TYR A 386 20.42 9.97 3.59
CA TYR A 386 21.08 8.78 3.03
C TYR A 386 21.91 8.04 4.08
N ALA A 387 22.68 8.77 4.88
CA ALA A 387 23.49 8.17 5.94
C ALA A 387 22.63 7.36 6.93
N GLU A 388 21.48 7.86 7.31
CA GLU A 388 20.58 7.16 8.22
C GLU A 388 19.83 6.02 7.52
N LEU A 389 19.40 6.17 6.26
CA LEU A 389 18.85 5.09 5.45
C LEU A 389 19.84 3.91 5.32
N ASP A 390 21.12 4.22 5.11
CA ASP A 390 22.17 3.20 5.02
C ASP A 390 22.43 2.53 6.38
N ARG A 391 22.44 3.29 7.46
CA ARG A 391 22.55 2.77 8.84
C ARG A 391 21.42 1.80 9.18
N GLN A 392 20.20 2.07 8.71
CA GLN A 392 19.04 1.19 8.89
C GLN A 392 18.92 0.10 7.82
N ASN A 393 19.98 -0.12 7.02
CA ASN A 393 20.05 -1.15 5.96
C ASN A 393 18.91 -1.05 4.91
N CYS A 394 18.49 0.17 4.55
CA CYS A 394 17.45 0.37 3.54
C CYS A 394 18.01 0.46 2.11
N MET A 395 19.33 0.68 1.97
CA MET A 395 19.95 1.05 0.70
C MET A 395 20.72 -0.08 0.00
N GLN A 396 20.56 -1.33 0.43
CA GLN A 396 21.24 -2.49 -0.19
C GLN A 396 20.91 -2.59 -1.68
N TRP A 397 19.67 -2.38 -2.08
CA TRP A 397 19.25 -2.39 -3.47
C TRP A 397 20.02 -1.37 -4.33
N LEU A 398 20.29 -0.17 -3.80
CA LEU A 398 21.03 0.87 -4.51
C LEU A 398 22.52 0.52 -4.65
N LYS A 399 23.10 -0.10 -3.63
CA LYS A 399 24.47 -0.62 -3.68
C LYS A 399 24.61 -1.68 -4.77
N ASP A 400 23.64 -2.60 -4.84
CA ASP A 400 23.63 -3.66 -5.85
C ASP A 400 23.48 -3.10 -7.27
N VAL A 401 22.65 -2.04 -7.45
CA VAL A 401 22.48 -1.39 -8.75
C VAL A 401 23.75 -0.68 -9.19
N LYS A 402 24.40 0.08 -8.30
CA LYS A 402 25.66 0.78 -8.59
C LYS A 402 26.79 -0.18 -8.96
N ASN A 403 26.87 -1.34 -8.28
CA ASN A 403 27.90 -2.35 -8.55
C ASN A 403 27.72 -3.06 -9.91
N LYS A 404 26.54 -3.02 -10.51
CA LYS A 404 26.30 -3.57 -11.87
C LYS A 404 26.70 -2.60 -12.98
N SER A 405 26.85 -1.32 -12.66
CA SER A 405 27.15 -0.25 -13.63
C SER A 405 28.64 0.01 -13.77
N VAL A 406 29.48 -0.76 -13.05
CA VAL A 406 30.93 -0.82 -13.13
C VAL A 406 31.34 -2.14 -13.79
#